data_26e98bd8056bfa751ac341b17786718c
#
_entry.id   26e98bd8056bfa751ac341b17786718c
#
_cell.length_a   1.000
_cell.length_b   1.000
_cell.length_c   1.000
_cell.angle_alpha   90.00
_cell.angle_beta   90.00
_cell.angle_gamma   90.00
#
_symmetry.space_group_name_H-M   'P 1'
#
loop_
_entity.id
_entity.type
_entity.pdbx_description
1 polymer ?
#
loop_
_entity_poly.entity_id
_entity_poly.type
_entity_poly.pdbx_seq_one_letter_code
_entity_poly.pdbx_strand_id
1 'polypeptide(L)'
;MKFKRSIVRSLIHVIALTFLLSPLSFSDEVGIDQKIITFWSDGSRLQGTVFTPKDIALEEKLPGILLIHGWGGHRGNLNKNYAPHFAKLGFVVMTFDLRSWGESDGFFVAETTLPPVNSVANVDVSGQHIRSIVNPFKMLDDARAALSWFVAEPNLQANNIGVWGTSFGGSLAVVTAANDRRVKALVTQMAPVNNQATFGQIPEGMVSAWETQRARGEITPYPGPESASPGLRGYPDMIAMKRYDPAAYWPKVSSPTLIIDAENEELFDRRVNGLALHQSLKGRIATNYKVIEGKHYDLYRGDGYEQALKAAQDWFLEHLK
;
A
#
# COMPACT_ATOMS: atom_id res chain seq x y z
N MET A 1 -38.21 -92.00 -28.09
CA MET A 1 -37.42 -90.79 -28.18
C MET A 1 -38.10 -89.77 -27.28
N LYS A 2 -37.61 -89.51 -26.09
CA LYS A 2 -38.16 -88.55 -25.12
C LYS A 2 -37.13 -87.50 -24.79
N PHE A 3 -37.38 -86.28 -25.20
CA PHE A 3 -36.57 -85.12 -24.85
C PHE A 3 -36.93 -84.64 -23.42
N LYS A 4 -35.92 -84.60 -22.52
CA LYS A 4 -36.04 -83.97 -21.19
C LYS A 4 -35.69 -82.52 -21.31
N ARG A 5 -36.56 -81.61 -20.93
CA ARG A 5 -36.31 -80.16 -20.76
C ARG A 5 -35.77 -79.98 -19.35
N SER A 6 -34.53 -79.42 -19.27
CA SER A 6 -33.91 -78.93 -18.05
C SER A 6 -34.29 -77.48 -17.91
N ILE A 7 -34.79 -77.03 -16.77
CA ILE A 7 -35.12 -75.69 -16.41
C ILE A 7 -33.94 -75.18 -15.59
N VAL A 8 -33.14 -74.21 -16.17
CA VAL A 8 -32.09 -73.47 -15.44
C VAL A 8 -32.73 -72.23 -14.85
N ARG A 9 -32.82 -72.15 -13.53
CA ARG A 9 -33.20 -70.93 -12.81
C ARG A 9 -31.98 -70.01 -12.69
N SER A 10 -32.00 -68.92 -13.42
CA SER A 10 -31.02 -67.81 -13.22
C SER A 10 -31.47 -66.99 -12.04
N LEU A 11 -30.59 -66.95 -11.03
CA LEU A 11 -30.69 -66.02 -9.91
C LEU A 11 -30.07 -64.64 -10.36
N ILE A 12 -30.91 -63.64 -10.51
CA ILE A 12 -30.43 -62.28 -10.79
C ILE A 12 -30.16 -61.65 -9.43
N HIS A 13 -28.84 -61.41 -9.12
CA HIS A 13 -28.43 -60.59 -8.02
C HIS A 13 -28.47 -59.14 -8.46
N VAL A 14 -29.40 -58.36 -7.93
CA VAL A 14 -29.44 -56.93 -8.06
C VAL A 14 -28.45 -56.34 -7.03
N ILE A 15 -27.29 -55.92 -7.49
CA ILE A 15 -26.36 -55.12 -6.67
C ILE A 15 -26.87 -53.68 -6.72
N ALA A 16 -27.51 -53.22 -5.64
CA ALA A 16 -27.81 -51.81 -5.43
C ALA A 16 -26.53 -51.05 -5.12
N LEU A 17 -25.98 -50.34 -6.11
CA LEU A 17 -24.84 -49.44 -5.95
C LEU A 17 -25.38 -48.14 -5.37
N THR A 18 -25.35 -47.98 -4.05
CA THR A 18 -25.60 -46.70 -3.37
C THR A 18 -24.45 -45.75 -3.63
N PHE A 19 -24.62 -44.86 -4.59
CA PHE A 19 -23.75 -43.67 -4.72
C PHE A 19 -23.99 -42.76 -3.52
N LEU A 20 -23.08 -42.77 -2.58
CA LEU A 20 -22.91 -41.71 -1.60
C LEU A 20 -22.42 -40.44 -2.34
N LEU A 21 -23.36 -39.58 -2.75
CA LEU A 21 -23.09 -38.23 -3.14
C LEU A 21 -22.61 -37.49 -1.90
N SER A 22 -21.29 -37.43 -1.68
CA SER A 22 -20.70 -36.43 -0.80
C SER A 22 -21.08 -35.06 -1.37
N PRO A 23 -21.63 -34.14 -0.56
CA PRO A 23 -21.81 -32.79 -1.04
C PRO A 23 -20.41 -32.24 -1.32
N LEU A 24 -20.12 -31.96 -2.59
CA LEU A 24 -19.05 -31.08 -2.99
C LEU A 24 -19.36 -29.73 -2.34
N SER A 25 -18.74 -29.42 -1.23
CA SER A 25 -18.70 -28.06 -0.74
C SER A 25 -17.89 -27.24 -1.77
N PHE A 26 -18.62 -26.62 -2.70
CA PHE A 26 -18.10 -25.48 -3.40
C PHE A 26 -17.85 -24.42 -2.30
N SER A 27 -16.62 -24.22 -1.93
CA SER A 27 -16.26 -22.95 -1.32
C SER A 27 -16.51 -21.93 -2.42
N ASP A 28 -17.58 -21.16 -2.32
CA ASP A 28 -17.83 -20.02 -3.18
C ASP A 28 -16.61 -19.10 -3.02
N GLU A 29 -15.73 -19.12 -4.01
CA GLU A 29 -14.59 -18.22 -4.02
C GLU A 29 -15.16 -16.82 -4.18
N VAL A 30 -15.04 -16.00 -3.14
CA VAL A 30 -15.56 -14.63 -3.12
C VAL A 30 -15.03 -13.90 -4.35
N GLY A 31 -15.90 -13.61 -5.30
CA GLY A 31 -15.56 -12.81 -6.48
C GLY A 31 -15.19 -11.40 -6.07
N ILE A 32 -14.41 -10.72 -6.87
CA ILE A 32 -13.93 -9.35 -6.60
C ILE A 32 -14.21 -8.49 -7.82
N ASP A 33 -14.83 -7.35 -7.59
CA ASP A 33 -14.95 -6.28 -8.59
C ASP A 33 -13.76 -5.32 -8.47
N GLN A 34 -13.31 -4.83 -9.61
CA GLN A 34 -12.21 -3.88 -9.71
C GLN A 34 -12.67 -2.63 -10.47
N LYS A 35 -12.42 -1.47 -9.89
CA LYS A 35 -12.74 -0.17 -10.48
C LYS A 35 -11.48 0.67 -10.55
N ILE A 36 -11.04 1.04 -11.75
CA ILE A 36 -9.97 2.01 -11.95
C ILE A 36 -10.55 3.40 -11.67
N ILE A 37 -9.80 4.19 -10.93
CA ILE A 37 -10.22 5.53 -10.52
C ILE A 37 -9.12 6.56 -10.79
N THR A 38 -9.56 7.79 -10.99
CA THR A 38 -8.70 8.96 -11.06
C THR A 38 -9.10 9.93 -9.96
N PHE A 39 -8.13 10.50 -9.27
CA PHE A 39 -8.36 11.51 -8.24
C PHE A 39 -7.24 12.55 -8.25
N TRP A 40 -7.37 13.60 -7.47
CA TRP A 40 -6.48 14.75 -7.51
C TRP A 40 -5.79 14.97 -6.18
N SER A 41 -4.51 15.30 -6.23
CA SER A 41 -3.68 15.70 -5.11
C SER A 41 -2.86 16.91 -5.49
N ASP A 42 -3.19 18.07 -4.92
CA ASP A 42 -2.46 19.33 -5.14
C ASP A 42 -2.17 19.57 -6.64
N GLY A 43 -3.22 19.51 -7.47
CA GLY A 43 -3.14 19.73 -8.92
C GLY A 43 -2.56 18.59 -9.74
N SER A 44 -2.00 17.53 -9.12
CA SER A 44 -1.55 16.33 -9.82
C SER A 44 -2.68 15.31 -9.93
N ARG A 45 -2.85 14.73 -11.09
CA ARG A 45 -3.80 13.65 -11.36
C ARG A 45 -3.16 12.32 -10.95
N LEU A 46 -3.84 11.59 -10.07
CA LEU A 46 -3.39 10.29 -9.59
C LEU A 46 -4.31 9.17 -10.04
N GLN A 47 -3.73 7.99 -10.25
CA GLN A 47 -4.44 6.78 -10.63
C GLN A 47 -4.52 5.80 -9.46
N GLY A 48 -5.70 5.25 -9.24
CA GLY A 48 -5.95 4.23 -8.23
C GLY A 48 -6.78 3.07 -8.77
N THR A 49 -6.93 2.04 -7.93
CA THR A 49 -7.83 0.91 -8.16
C THR A 49 -8.53 0.59 -6.86
N VAL A 50 -9.85 0.45 -6.91
CA VAL A 50 -10.67 -0.03 -5.80
C VAL A 50 -11.09 -1.46 -6.08
N PHE A 51 -10.93 -2.31 -5.07
CA PHE A 51 -11.36 -3.71 -5.06
C PHE A 51 -12.50 -3.85 -4.07
N THR A 52 -13.61 -4.40 -4.51
CA THR A 52 -14.80 -4.60 -3.68
C THR A 52 -15.23 -6.05 -3.79
N PRO A 53 -15.55 -6.74 -2.68
CA PRO A 53 -16.18 -8.05 -2.74
C PRO A 53 -17.44 -7.99 -3.60
N LYS A 54 -17.68 -9.03 -4.43
CA LYS A 54 -18.95 -9.15 -5.19
C LYS A 54 -20.10 -9.51 -4.26
N ASP A 55 -21.30 -9.29 -4.77
CA ASP A 55 -22.56 -9.74 -4.16
C ASP A 55 -22.84 -9.14 -2.78
N ILE A 56 -22.23 -7.97 -2.47
CA ILE A 56 -22.58 -7.17 -1.30
C ILE A 56 -23.87 -6.37 -1.56
N ALA A 57 -24.73 -6.28 -0.57
CA ALA A 57 -25.93 -5.47 -0.68
C ALA A 57 -25.59 -3.98 -0.85
N LEU A 58 -26.42 -3.22 -1.59
CA LEU A 58 -26.20 -1.79 -1.83
C LEU A 58 -26.00 -0.97 -0.55
N GLU A 59 -26.71 -1.35 0.51
CA GLU A 59 -26.68 -0.67 1.81
C GLU A 59 -25.56 -1.20 2.73
N GLU A 60 -24.89 -2.27 2.35
CA GLU A 60 -23.83 -2.86 3.17
C GLU A 60 -22.58 -2.01 3.15
N LYS A 61 -22.03 -1.77 4.35
CA LYS A 61 -20.80 -1.02 4.55
C LYS A 61 -19.72 -1.94 5.12
N LEU A 62 -18.62 -2.04 4.43
CA LEU A 62 -17.46 -2.86 4.80
C LEU A 62 -16.32 -1.98 5.32
N PRO A 63 -15.47 -2.49 6.23
CA PRO A 63 -14.24 -1.80 6.58
C PRO A 63 -13.32 -1.72 5.36
N GLY A 64 -12.45 -0.69 5.34
CA GLY A 64 -11.57 -0.44 4.21
C GLY A 64 -10.10 -0.64 4.53
N ILE A 65 -9.30 -0.90 3.50
CA ILE A 65 -7.83 -0.93 3.60
C ILE A 65 -7.22 -0.10 2.47
N LEU A 66 -6.45 0.92 2.82
CA LEU A 66 -5.64 1.70 1.89
C LEU A 66 -4.22 1.13 1.84
N LEU A 67 -3.74 0.78 0.64
CA LEU A 67 -2.40 0.23 0.43
C LEU A 67 -1.47 1.27 -0.20
N ILE A 68 -0.28 1.48 0.40
CA ILE A 68 0.72 2.45 -0.04
C ILE A 68 1.99 1.71 -0.44
N HIS A 69 2.38 1.82 -1.73
CA HIS A 69 3.57 1.18 -2.25
C HIS A 69 4.87 1.86 -1.79
N GLY A 70 5.98 1.11 -1.81
CA GLY A 70 7.30 1.62 -1.46
C GLY A 70 7.96 2.46 -2.55
N TRP A 71 9.18 2.90 -2.27
CA TRP A 71 10.03 3.65 -3.17
C TRP A 71 10.25 2.87 -4.49
N GLY A 72 9.97 3.51 -5.62
CA GLY A 72 10.11 2.90 -6.94
C GLY A 72 9.06 1.85 -7.29
N GLY A 73 8.07 1.62 -6.42
CA GLY A 73 6.94 0.75 -6.65
C GLY A 73 5.82 1.40 -7.44
N HIS A 74 4.76 0.66 -7.66
CA HIS A 74 3.52 1.13 -8.26
C HIS A 74 2.33 0.25 -7.84
N ARG A 75 1.10 0.75 -7.97
CA ARG A 75 -0.13 0.05 -7.56
C ARG A 75 -0.29 -1.33 -8.22
N GLY A 76 0.22 -1.52 -9.43
CA GLY A 76 0.10 -2.80 -10.15
C GLY A 76 0.68 -3.99 -9.38
N ASN A 77 1.76 -3.80 -8.61
CA ASN A 77 2.30 -4.85 -7.74
C ASN A 77 1.35 -5.15 -6.57
N LEU A 78 0.73 -4.11 -6.00
CA LEU A 78 -0.24 -4.25 -4.90
C LEU A 78 -1.54 -4.88 -5.40
N ASN A 79 -2.00 -4.50 -6.60
CA ASN A 79 -3.18 -5.06 -7.26
C ASN A 79 -3.07 -6.56 -7.50
N LYS A 80 -1.85 -7.02 -7.84
CA LYS A 80 -1.60 -8.44 -8.10
C LYS A 80 -1.45 -9.25 -6.82
N ASN A 81 -0.70 -8.72 -5.85
CA ASN A 81 -0.16 -9.55 -4.77
C ASN A 81 -0.82 -9.30 -3.41
N TYR A 82 -1.53 -8.18 -3.20
CA TYR A 82 -2.06 -7.83 -1.86
C TYR A 82 -3.55 -7.53 -1.86
N ALA A 83 -4.01 -6.62 -2.71
CA ALA A 83 -5.38 -6.12 -2.68
C ALA A 83 -6.46 -7.22 -2.82
N PRO A 84 -6.34 -8.20 -3.74
CA PRO A 84 -7.32 -9.28 -3.85
C PRO A 84 -7.43 -10.14 -2.59
N HIS A 85 -6.33 -10.35 -1.89
CA HIS A 85 -6.31 -11.16 -0.67
C HIS A 85 -7.07 -10.50 0.48
N PHE A 86 -6.96 -9.18 0.63
CA PHE A 86 -7.77 -8.45 1.60
C PHE A 86 -9.22 -8.33 1.16
N ALA A 87 -9.49 -8.11 -0.12
CA ALA A 87 -10.85 -8.03 -0.64
C ALA A 87 -11.62 -9.34 -0.44
N LYS A 88 -10.98 -10.50 -0.66
CA LYS A 88 -11.57 -11.84 -0.38
C LYS A 88 -11.94 -12.03 1.10
N LEU A 89 -11.33 -11.31 2.00
CA LEU A 89 -11.67 -11.31 3.43
C LEU A 89 -12.81 -10.34 3.78
N GLY A 90 -13.45 -9.70 2.79
CA GLY A 90 -14.58 -8.80 2.98
C GLY A 90 -14.16 -7.37 3.37
N PHE A 91 -13.04 -6.88 2.85
CA PHE A 91 -12.65 -5.48 2.93
C PHE A 91 -12.86 -4.79 1.58
N VAL A 92 -13.24 -3.52 1.59
CA VAL A 92 -13.02 -2.66 0.42
C VAL A 92 -11.55 -2.25 0.43
N VAL A 93 -10.85 -2.39 -0.69
CA VAL A 93 -9.41 -2.14 -0.75
C VAL A 93 -9.08 -1.12 -1.82
N MET A 94 -8.31 -0.11 -1.47
CA MET A 94 -7.81 0.88 -2.42
C MET A 94 -6.29 0.80 -2.55
N THR A 95 -5.82 0.78 -3.77
CA THR A 95 -4.41 0.99 -4.14
C THR A 95 -4.30 2.23 -5.01
N PHE A 96 -3.14 2.88 -5.03
CA PHE A 96 -2.90 4.01 -5.91
C PHE A 96 -1.42 4.14 -6.25
N ASP A 97 -1.14 4.82 -7.34
CA ASP A 97 0.21 5.24 -7.69
C ASP A 97 0.48 6.62 -7.06
N LEU A 98 1.53 6.70 -6.25
CA LEU A 98 2.05 7.99 -5.78
C LEU A 98 2.44 8.85 -6.99
N ARG A 99 2.34 10.18 -6.88
CA ARG A 99 2.73 11.07 -7.97
C ARG A 99 4.12 10.75 -8.47
N SER A 100 4.34 10.95 -9.76
CA SER A 100 5.61 10.67 -10.43
C SER A 100 5.90 9.19 -10.66
N TRP A 101 5.02 8.28 -10.23
CA TRP A 101 5.15 6.83 -10.38
C TRP A 101 3.95 6.22 -11.10
N GLY A 102 4.13 4.99 -11.63
CA GLY A 102 3.07 4.24 -12.30
C GLY A 102 2.34 5.06 -13.38
N GLU A 103 1.03 5.15 -13.27
CA GLU A 103 0.16 5.90 -14.19
C GLU A 103 -0.28 7.27 -13.63
N SER A 104 0.19 7.65 -12.44
CA SER A 104 -0.02 8.99 -11.89
C SER A 104 0.85 10.02 -12.59
N ASP A 105 0.35 11.26 -12.68
CA ASP A 105 1.13 12.36 -13.23
C ASP A 105 2.34 12.66 -12.34
N GLY A 106 3.37 13.22 -12.96
CA GLY A 106 4.56 13.70 -12.28
C GLY A 106 4.48 15.19 -11.95
N PHE A 107 5.64 15.81 -11.92
CA PHE A 107 5.77 17.25 -11.75
C PHE A 107 5.85 17.91 -13.13
N PHE A 108 5.37 19.13 -13.22
CA PHE A 108 5.46 19.93 -14.43
C PHE A 108 6.23 21.22 -14.13
N VAL A 109 7.19 21.55 -14.99
CA VAL A 109 7.94 22.80 -14.93
C VAL A 109 7.76 23.53 -16.26
N ALA A 110 7.11 24.68 -16.22
CA ALA A 110 6.95 25.51 -17.42
C ALA A 110 8.31 26.06 -17.88
N GLU A 111 8.53 26.07 -19.20
CA GLU A 111 9.74 26.64 -19.81
C GLU A 111 9.73 28.16 -19.86
N THR A 112 8.53 28.74 -19.83
CA THR A 112 8.33 30.19 -19.91
C THR A 112 7.40 30.67 -18.81
N THR A 113 7.44 31.96 -18.52
CA THR A 113 6.51 32.62 -17.59
C THR A 113 5.08 32.42 -18.08
N LEU A 114 4.21 31.99 -17.17
CA LEU A 114 2.79 31.86 -17.47
C LEU A 114 2.14 33.23 -17.70
N PRO A 115 1.12 33.30 -18.59
CA PRO A 115 0.39 34.54 -18.83
C PRO A 115 -0.25 35.03 -17.52
N PRO A 116 -0.22 36.33 -17.23
CA PRO A 116 -0.93 36.89 -16.08
C PRO A 116 -2.44 36.80 -16.32
N VAL A 117 -3.13 36.15 -15.37
CA VAL A 117 -4.61 36.06 -15.37
C VAL A 117 -5.13 36.42 -14.00
N ASN A 118 -6.29 37.07 -13.95
CA ASN A 118 -6.86 37.51 -12.67
C ASN A 118 -7.61 36.42 -11.91
N SER A 119 -7.82 35.26 -12.52
CA SER A 119 -8.59 34.15 -11.94
C SER A 119 -8.17 32.83 -12.60
N VAL A 120 -9.09 32.10 -13.22
CA VAL A 120 -8.88 30.84 -13.90
C VAL A 120 -8.94 31.06 -15.41
N ALA A 121 -7.94 30.57 -16.13
CA ALA A 121 -7.92 30.53 -17.59
C ALA A 121 -7.30 29.24 -18.09
N ASN A 122 -7.78 28.76 -19.24
CA ASN A 122 -7.08 27.70 -19.98
C ASN A 122 -5.89 28.32 -20.71
N VAL A 123 -4.72 27.70 -20.53
CA VAL A 123 -3.47 28.12 -21.17
C VAL A 123 -2.78 26.93 -21.80
N ASP A 124 -2.17 27.11 -22.95
CA ASP A 124 -1.27 26.14 -23.57
C ASP A 124 0.16 26.52 -23.19
N VAL A 125 0.87 25.60 -22.55
CA VAL A 125 2.21 25.86 -22.00
C VAL A 125 3.15 24.73 -22.35
N SER A 126 4.30 25.07 -22.94
CA SER A 126 5.45 24.15 -23.05
C SER A 126 6.14 24.00 -21.73
N GLY A 127 6.55 22.77 -21.39
CA GLY A 127 7.23 22.48 -20.16
C GLY A 127 7.77 21.06 -20.07
N GLN A 128 8.48 20.80 -19.01
CA GLN A 128 9.05 19.50 -18.72
C GLN A 128 8.15 18.71 -17.77
N HIS A 129 7.79 17.49 -18.18
CA HIS A 129 7.13 16.52 -17.31
C HIS A 129 8.18 15.67 -16.60
N ILE A 130 8.34 15.86 -15.31
CA ILE A 130 9.38 15.25 -14.51
C ILE A 130 8.79 14.07 -13.72
N ARG A 131 9.43 12.91 -13.82
CA ARG A 131 8.95 11.66 -13.22
C ARG A 131 10.04 11.01 -12.35
N SER A 132 9.62 9.98 -11.61
CA SER A 132 10.47 9.17 -10.76
C SER A 132 11.12 9.94 -9.60
N ILE A 133 10.45 10.99 -9.14
CA ILE A 133 10.89 11.77 -7.97
C ILE A 133 10.39 11.13 -6.68
N VAL A 134 11.26 11.09 -5.67
CA VAL A 134 10.89 10.69 -4.30
C VAL A 134 10.91 11.93 -3.41
N ASN A 135 9.75 12.52 -3.21
CA ASN A 135 9.57 13.64 -2.29
C ASN A 135 8.53 13.25 -1.24
N PRO A 136 8.94 12.98 0.02
CA PRO A 136 8.07 12.47 1.06
C PRO A 136 6.87 13.38 1.38
N PHE A 137 7.04 14.70 1.33
CA PHE A 137 5.96 15.63 1.64
C PHE A 137 4.86 15.58 0.58
N LYS A 138 5.25 15.55 -0.69
CA LYS A 138 4.29 15.43 -1.80
C LYS A 138 3.62 14.05 -1.83
N MET A 139 4.35 13.00 -1.48
CA MET A 139 3.79 11.65 -1.34
C MET A 139 2.83 11.53 -0.14
N LEU A 140 3.05 12.28 0.94
CA LEU A 140 2.08 12.38 2.04
C LEU A 140 0.80 13.11 1.63
N ASP A 141 0.93 14.17 0.82
CA ASP A 141 -0.25 14.83 0.24
C ASP A 141 -1.07 13.87 -0.60
N ASP A 142 -0.40 12.98 -1.36
CA ASP A 142 -1.05 11.94 -2.16
C ASP A 142 -1.76 10.90 -1.29
N ALA A 143 -1.12 10.41 -0.24
CA ALA A 143 -1.73 9.45 0.69
C ALA A 143 -2.96 10.05 1.38
N ARG A 144 -2.90 11.33 1.77
CA ARG A 144 -4.04 12.05 2.35
C ARG A 144 -5.18 12.24 1.35
N ALA A 145 -4.86 12.60 0.10
CA ALA A 145 -5.85 12.73 -0.97
C ALA A 145 -6.50 11.38 -1.29
N ALA A 146 -5.71 10.30 -1.36
CA ALA A 146 -6.21 8.94 -1.55
C ALA A 146 -7.17 8.53 -0.43
N LEU A 147 -6.80 8.76 0.83
CA LEU A 147 -7.68 8.48 1.98
C LEU A 147 -8.97 9.31 1.92
N SER A 148 -8.88 10.60 1.56
CA SER A 148 -10.03 11.49 1.46
C SER A 148 -10.97 11.08 0.32
N TRP A 149 -10.44 10.60 -0.79
CA TRP A 149 -11.24 10.03 -1.88
C TRP A 149 -11.90 8.72 -1.44
N PHE A 150 -11.12 7.85 -0.78
CA PHE A 150 -11.54 6.49 -0.42
C PHE A 150 -12.73 6.50 0.56
N VAL A 151 -12.76 7.39 1.53
CA VAL A 151 -13.86 7.47 2.50
C VAL A 151 -15.22 7.83 1.90
N ALA A 152 -15.24 8.32 0.66
CA ALA A 152 -16.46 8.63 -0.08
C ALA A 152 -17.00 7.42 -0.90
N GLU A 153 -16.31 6.27 -0.91
CA GLU A 153 -16.80 5.08 -1.61
C GLU A 153 -18.10 4.56 -0.98
N PRO A 154 -19.11 4.22 -1.81
CA PRO A 154 -20.46 3.90 -1.34
C PRO A 154 -20.52 2.76 -0.33
N ASN A 155 -19.73 1.71 -0.52
CA ASN A 155 -19.74 0.51 0.32
C ASN A 155 -18.70 0.54 1.46
N LEU A 156 -18.15 1.71 1.79
CA LEU A 156 -17.10 1.84 2.79
C LEU A 156 -17.64 2.37 4.13
N GLN A 157 -17.18 1.79 5.22
CA GLN A 157 -17.28 2.35 6.57
C GLN A 157 -16.23 3.48 6.72
N ALA A 158 -16.61 4.72 6.44
CA ALA A 158 -15.72 5.87 6.33
C ALA A 158 -14.80 6.13 7.55
N ASN A 159 -15.19 5.65 8.74
CA ASN A 159 -14.45 5.80 10.00
C ASN A 159 -13.79 4.48 10.47
N ASN A 160 -13.70 3.48 9.61
CA ASN A 160 -13.14 2.17 9.94
C ASN A 160 -12.17 1.70 8.84
N ILE A 161 -11.01 2.34 8.78
CA ILE A 161 -10.03 2.15 7.71
C ILE A 161 -8.72 1.63 8.29
N GLY A 162 -8.20 0.58 7.68
CA GLY A 162 -6.82 0.14 7.84
C GLY A 162 -5.90 0.84 6.83
N VAL A 163 -4.69 1.10 7.23
CA VAL A 163 -3.62 1.53 6.31
C VAL A 163 -2.51 0.51 6.35
N TRP A 164 -2.11 0.04 5.19
CA TRP A 164 -0.96 -0.83 5.02
C TRP A 164 0.07 -0.13 4.13
N GLY A 165 1.32 -0.14 4.53
CA GLY A 165 2.39 0.41 3.73
C GLY A 165 3.64 -0.43 3.78
N THR A 166 4.35 -0.54 2.64
CA THR A 166 5.59 -1.32 2.56
C THR A 166 6.79 -0.44 2.20
N SER A 167 7.95 -0.75 2.77
CA SER A 167 9.18 0.00 2.55
C SER A 167 8.93 1.49 2.80
N PHE A 168 9.31 2.38 1.91
CA PHE A 168 9.03 3.81 2.06
C PHE A 168 7.53 4.14 2.19
N GLY A 169 6.65 3.34 1.57
CA GLY A 169 5.20 3.46 1.76
C GLY A 169 4.75 3.19 3.20
N GLY A 170 5.48 2.35 3.95
CA GLY A 170 5.24 2.13 5.38
C GLY A 170 5.59 3.36 6.22
N SER A 171 6.63 4.09 5.84
CA SER A 171 6.95 5.38 6.45
C SER A 171 5.81 6.40 6.25
N LEU A 172 5.28 6.48 5.02
CA LEU A 172 4.13 7.34 4.73
C LEU A 172 2.87 6.88 5.49
N ALA A 173 2.66 5.56 5.62
CA ALA A 173 1.52 4.99 6.35
C ALA A 173 1.52 5.38 7.82
N VAL A 174 2.68 5.39 8.49
CA VAL A 174 2.83 5.84 9.89
C VAL A 174 2.39 7.30 10.04
N VAL A 175 2.87 8.19 9.17
CA VAL A 175 2.52 9.62 9.24
C VAL A 175 1.04 9.84 8.88
N THR A 176 0.51 9.08 7.93
CA THR A 176 -0.92 9.11 7.57
C THR A 176 -1.78 8.70 8.77
N ALA A 177 -1.48 7.57 9.42
CA ALA A 177 -2.22 7.09 10.58
C ALA A 177 -2.11 8.02 11.79
N ALA A 178 -0.97 8.67 11.97
CA ALA A 178 -0.77 9.66 13.05
C ALA A 178 -1.61 10.93 12.89
N ASN A 179 -1.99 11.28 11.67
CA ASN A 179 -2.70 12.52 11.36
C ASN A 179 -4.18 12.32 11.01
N ASP A 180 -4.66 11.08 10.92
CA ASP A 180 -6.05 10.81 10.53
C ASP A 180 -6.72 9.79 11.46
N ARG A 181 -7.71 10.24 12.22
CA ARG A 181 -8.43 9.41 13.19
C ARG A 181 -9.38 8.38 12.57
N ARG A 182 -9.60 8.44 11.26
CA ARG A 182 -10.37 7.43 10.52
C ARG A 182 -9.57 6.13 10.36
N VAL A 183 -8.23 6.21 10.49
CA VAL A 183 -7.35 5.04 10.51
C VAL A 183 -7.49 4.32 11.85
N LYS A 184 -8.00 3.10 11.82
CA LYS A 184 -8.28 2.25 12.99
C LYS A 184 -7.30 1.08 13.14
N ALA A 185 -6.53 0.76 12.10
CA ALA A 185 -5.47 -0.23 12.15
C ALA A 185 -4.34 0.17 11.20
N LEU A 186 -3.11 -0.05 11.62
CA LEU A 186 -1.91 0.24 10.83
C LEU A 186 -1.06 -1.04 10.69
N VAL A 187 -0.58 -1.30 9.48
CA VAL A 187 0.44 -2.30 9.22
C VAL A 187 1.58 -1.65 8.45
N THR A 188 2.80 -1.78 8.95
CA THR A 188 4.02 -1.39 8.26
C THR A 188 4.87 -2.61 7.97
N GLN A 189 5.35 -2.73 6.75
CA GLN A 189 6.18 -3.84 6.30
C GLN A 189 7.53 -3.30 5.81
N MET A 190 8.62 -3.66 6.48
CA MET A 190 9.99 -3.24 6.18
C MET A 190 10.11 -1.72 5.97
N ALA A 191 9.66 -0.95 6.95
CA ALA A 191 9.50 0.48 6.82
C ALA A 191 10.65 1.28 7.43
N PRO A 192 11.32 2.17 6.66
CA PRO A 192 12.26 3.15 7.20
C PRO A 192 11.49 4.30 7.86
N VAL A 193 11.13 4.12 9.14
CA VAL A 193 10.29 5.07 9.89
C VAL A 193 11.06 6.07 10.74
N ASN A 194 12.39 6.09 10.59
CA ASN A 194 13.29 7.05 11.26
C ASN A 194 14.27 7.61 10.22
N ASN A 195 13.85 8.65 9.52
CA ASN A 195 14.68 9.25 8.48
C ASN A 195 15.95 9.92 9.04
N GLN A 196 15.94 10.35 10.28
CA GLN A 196 17.13 10.92 10.91
C GLN A 196 18.26 9.90 11.07
N ALA A 197 17.94 8.63 11.23
CA ALA A 197 18.95 7.56 11.26
C ALA A 197 19.69 7.41 9.91
N THR A 198 19.02 7.69 8.78
CA THR A 198 19.59 7.55 7.44
C THR A 198 20.12 8.88 6.90
N PHE A 199 19.32 9.94 6.97
CA PHE A 199 19.60 11.23 6.34
C PHE A 199 20.06 12.32 7.34
N GLY A 200 19.97 12.03 8.63
CA GLY A 200 20.37 12.97 9.69
C GLY A 200 21.83 13.40 9.64
N GLN A 201 22.70 12.59 9.05
CA GLN A 201 24.13 12.87 8.91
C GLN A 201 24.45 13.90 7.81
N ILE A 202 23.52 14.23 6.92
CA ILE A 202 23.73 15.29 5.93
C ILE A 202 23.90 16.61 6.68
N PRO A 203 25.03 17.34 6.50
CA PRO A 203 25.27 18.59 7.21
C PRO A 203 24.19 19.64 6.89
N GLU A 204 23.68 20.31 7.91
CA GLU A 204 22.63 21.32 7.75
C GLU A 204 23.06 22.46 6.80
N GLY A 205 24.34 22.90 6.87
CA GLY A 205 24.87 23.90 5.96
C GLY A 205 24.84 23.49 4.48
N MET A 206 24.96 22.18 4.18
CA MET A 206 24.83 21.66 2.83
C MET A 206 23.36 21.72 2.36
N VAL A 207 22.42 21.33 3.21
CA VAL A 207 20.99 21.39 2.88
C VAL A 207 20.55 22.84 2.65
N SER A 208 20.96 23.76 3.53
CA SER A 208 20.66 25.19 3.38
C SER A 208 21.25 25.79 2.10
N ALA A 209 22.45 25.34 1.70
CA ALA A 209 23.05 25.77 0.44
C ALA A 209 22.22 25.25 -0.76
N TRP A 210 21.79 23.98 -0.75
CA TRP A 210 20.93 23.43 -1.81
C TRP A 210 19.56 24.12 -1.86
N GLU A 211 18.94 24.42 -0.71
CA GLU A 211 17.70 25.19 -0.64
C GLU A 211 17.86 26.57 -1.28
N THR A 212 18.96 27.27 -0.96
CA THR A 212 19.29 28.60 -1.53
C THR A 212 19.48 28.51 -3.05
N GLN A 213 20.29 27.56 -3.52
CA GLN A 213 20.58 27.38 -4.94
C GLN A 213 19.29 27.06 -5.73
N ARG A 214 18.43 26.19 -5.17
CA ARG A 214 17.14 25.87 -5.77
C ARG A 214 16.22 27.10 -5.85
N ALA A 215 16.11 27.84 -4.75
CA ALA A 215 15.30 29.06 -4.70
C ALA A 215 15.77 30.13 -5.68
N ARG A 216 17.07 30.19 -5.96
CA ARG A 216 17.68 31.14 -6.91
C ARG A 216 17.68 30.62 -8.36
N GLY A 217 17.22 29.39 -8.60
CA GLY A 217 17.25 28.77 -9.92
C GLY A 217 18.66 28.38 -10.39
N GLU A 218 19.61 28.27 -9.50
CA GLU A 218 21.00 27.87 -9.79
C GLU A 218 21.11 26.34 -9.97
N ILE A 219 20.15 25.59 -9.45
CA ILE A 219 19.95 24.15 -9.70
C ILE A 219 18.51 23.90 -10.12
N THR A 220 18.27 22.72 -10.71
CA THR A 220 16.93 22.32 -11.16
C THR A 220 15.89 22.31 -10.01
N PRO A 221 14.62 22.64 -10.28
CA PRO A 221 13.58 22.66 -9.26
C PRO A 221 13.29 21.27 -8.66
N TYR A 222 13.60 20.22 -9.42
CA TYR A 222 13.47 18.82 -8.99
C TYR A 222 14.77 18.07 -9.24
N PRO A 223 15.09 17.05 -8.41
CA PRO A 223 16.29 16.24 -8.61
C PRO A 223 16.22 15.45 -9.92
N GLY A 224 17.37 15.12 -10.45
CA GLY A 224 17.57 14.32 -11.65
C GLY A 224 18.54 13.15 -11.41
N PRO A 225 19.14 12.63 -12.48
CA PRO A 225 20.06 11.48 -12.40
C PRO A 225 21.22 11.64 -11.41
N GLU A 226 21.63 12.86 -11.12
CA GLU A 226 22.69 13.20 -10.15
C GLU A 226 22.36 12.83 -8.70
N SER A 227 21.06 12.67 -8.39
CA SER A 227 20.58 12.27 -7.05
C SER A 227 20.26 10.80 -6.94
N ALA A 228 20.50 10.00 -8.00
CA ALA A 228 20.20 8.57 -8.00
C ALA A 228 20.93 7.83 -6.87
N SER A 229 20.21 6.95 -6.19
CA SER A 229 20.77 6.09 -5.15
C SER A 229 21.05 4.69 -5.73
N PRO A 230 22.24 4.12 -5.52
CA PRO A 230 22.55 2.78 -6.02
C PRO A 230 21.52 1.74 -5.54
N GLY A 231 21.02 0.92 -6.47
CA GLY A 231 20.05 -0.14 -6.17
C GLY A 231 18.61 0.32 -5.99
N LEU A 232 18.33 1.63 -5.96
CA LEU A 232 16.99 2.20 -5.88
C LEU A 232 16.62 2.93 -7.17
N ARG A 233 15.34 2.86 -7.54
CA ARG A 233 14.83 3.51 -8.76
C ARG A 233 14.47 4.97 -8.46
N GLY A 234 14.71 5.86 -9.43
CA GLY A 234 14.30 7.27 -9.35
C GLY A 234 15.24 8.16 -8.54
N TYR A 235 14.79 9.37 -8.27
CA TYR A 235 15.61 10.48 -7.84
C TYR A 235 15.07 11.07 -6.53
N PRO A 236 15.73 10.81 -5.38
CA PRO A 236 15.31 11.37 -4.11
C PRO A 236 15.56 12.88 -4.05
N ASP A 237 14.57 13.61 -3.59
CA ASP A 237 14.75 15.00 -3.18
C ASP A 237 15.44 15.04 -1.81
N MET A 238 16.77 15.16 -1.83
CA MET A 238 17.60 15.07 -0.63
C MET A 238 17.29 16.15 0.39
N ILE A 239 16.84 17.34 -0.05
CA ILE A 239 16.35 18.41 0.84
C ILE A 239 15.11 17.92 1.58
N ALA A 240 14.12 17.42 0.85
CA ALA A 240 12.89 16.91 1.41
C ALA A 240 13.14 15.66 2.29
N MET A 241 14.03 14.75 1.87
CA MET A 241 14.40 13.56 2.64
C MET A 241 15.04 13.93 4.00
N LYS A 242 15.93 14.91 4.03
CA LYS A 242 16.53 15.38 5.28
C LYS A 242 15.54 16.06 6.21
N ARG A 243 14.57 16.81 5.65
CA ARG A 243 13.53 17.52 6.42
C ARG A 243 12.40 16.59 6.87
N TYR A 244 12.23 15.43 6.24
CA TYR A 244 11.20 14.47 6.58
C TYR A 244 11.61 13.64 7.79
N ASP A 245 10.83 13.70 8.85
CA ASP A 245 11.05 12.91 10.06
C ASP A 245 9.75 12.19 10.51
N PRO A 246 9.52 10.97 10.06
CA PRO A 246 8.36 10.18 10.49
C PRO A 246 8.41 9.82 11.98
N ALA A 247 9.60 9.80 12.61
CA ALA A 247 9.73 9.49 14.02
C ALA A 247 9.08 10.55 14.92
N ALA A 248 9.03 11.81 14.50
CA ALA A 248 8.33 12.88 15.20
C ALA A 248 6.81 12.64 15.30
N TYR A 249 6.26 11.74 14.50
CA TYR A 249 4.82 11.40 14.49
C TYR A 249 4.47 10.17 15.35
N TRP A 250 5.43 9.37 15.78
CA TRP A 250 5.15 8.15 16.58
C TRP A 250 4.29 8.42 17.81
N PRO A 251 4.50 9.50 18.58
CA PRO A 251 3.65 9.81 19.74
C PRO A 251 2.17 10.07 19.39
N LYS A 252 1.87 10.42 18.15
CA LYS A 252 0.52 10.73 17.66
C LYS A 252 -0.21 9.51 17.09
N VAL A 253 0.50 8.41 16.82
CA VAL A 253 -0.14 7.17 16.35
C VAL A 253 -1.03 6.63 17.46
N SER A 254 -2.32 6.49 17.17
CA SER A 254 -3.36 6.04 18.11
C SER A 254 -4.05 4.74 17.67
N SER A 255 -3.82 4.30 16.46
CA SER A 255 -4.36 3.05 15.92
C SER A 255 -3.50 1.85 16.31
N PRO A 256 -4.10 0.68 16.62
CA PRO A 256 -3.40 -0.59 16.71
C PRO A 256 -2.42 -0.78 15.55
N THR A 257 -1.16 -1.16 15.85
CA THR A 257 -0.08 -1.15 14.87
C THR A 257 0.69 -2.47 14.85
N LEU A 258 0.71 -3.14 13.69
CA LEU A 258 1.59 -4.25 13.37
C LEU A 258 2.81 -3.74 12.61
N ILE A 259 3.99 -4.08 13.07
CA ILE A 259 5.26 -3.80 12.41
C ILE A 259 5.88 -5.13 11.97
N ILE A 260 6.20 -5.25 10.69
CA ILE A 260 6.81 -6.44 10.08
C ILE A 260 8.15 -6.02 9.50
N ASP A 261 9.25 -6.64 9.94
CA ASP A 261 10.59 -6.39 9.41
C ASP A 261 11.24 -7.70 8.92
N ALA A 262 12.14 -7.57 7.95
CA ALA A 262 13.03 -8.64 7.56
C ALA A 262 14.13 -8.83 8.62
N GLU A 263 14.50 -10.07 8.93
CA GLU A 263 15.56 -10.37 9.90
C GLU A 263 16.90 -9.76 9.48
N ASN A 264 17.23 -9.93 8.22
CA ASN A 264 18.48 -9.48 7.60
C ASN A 264 18.25 -8.26 6.70
N GLU A 265 17.49 -7.26 7.22
CA GLU A 265 17.20 -6.02 6.50
C GLU A 265 18.50 -5.30 6.13
N GLU A 266 18.73 -5.11 4.83
CA GLU A 266 19.97 -4.57 4.29
C GLU A 266 19.88 -3.11 3.85
N LEU A 267 18.68 -2.54 3.72
CA LEU A 267 18.51 -1.17 3.25
C LEU A 267 18.57 -0.13 4.37
N PHE A 268 18.24 -0.56 5.60
CA PHE A 268 18.27 0.29 6.80
C PHE A 268 18.39 -0.56 8.08
N ASP A 269 18.81 0.06 9.17
CA ASP A 269 18.84 -0.61 10.48
C ASP A 269 17.43 -0.70 11.09
N ARG A 270 16.83 -1.90 11.07
CA ARG A 270 15.51 -2.16 11.66
C ARG A 270 15.43 -1.86 13.16
N ARG A 271 16.56 -1.88 13.88
CA ARG A 271 16.58 -1.65 15.33
C ARG A 271 16.22 -0.22 15.69
N VAL A 272 16.64 0.76 14.87
CA VAL A 272 16.33 2.18 15.04
C VAL A 272 15.12 2.62 14.23
N ASN A 273 14.51 1.71 13.48
CA ASN A 273 13.29 1.90 12.68
C ASN A 273 12.12 1.10 13.29
N GLY A 274 11.77 -0.05 12.75
CA GLY A 274 10.59 -0.82 13.15
C GLY A 274 10.59 -1.23 14.62
N LEU A 275 11.72 -1.72 15.15
CA LEU A 275 11.82 -2.08 16.59
C LEU A 275 11.66 -0.84 17.49
N ALA A 276 12.27 0.28 17.14
CA ALA A 276 12.15 1.53 17.89
C ALA A 276 10.72 2.08 17.86
N LEU A 277 10.04 2.01 16.69
CA LEU A 277 8.63 2.35 16.57
C LEU A 277 7.79 1.47 17.51
N HIS A 278 7.96 0.14 17.46
CA HIS A 278 7.25 -0.78 18.37
C HIS A 278 7.45 -0.40 19.83
N GLN A 279 8.68 -0.13 20.24
CA GLN A 279 9.00 0.27 21.61
C GLN A 279 8.32 1.57 22.03
N SER A 280 8.23 2.54 21.10
CA SER A 280 7.53 3.80 21.31
C SER A 280 6.02 3.64 21.47
N LEU A 281 5.42 2.64 20.83
CA LEU A 281 3.97 2.37 20.87
C LEU A 281 3.57 1.46 22.04
N LYS A 282 4.50 0.60 22.50
CA LYS A 282 4.25 -0.40 23.52
C LYS A 282 3.76 0.23 24.84
N GLY A 283 2.66 -0.31 25.37
CA GLY A 283 2.02 0.20 26.60
C GLY A 283 1.06 1.39 26.36
N ARG A 284 0.99 1.96 25.15
CA ARG A 284 0.05 3.03 24.79
C ARG A 284 -1.11 2.52 23.94
N ILE A 285 -0.81 1.65 22.99
CA ILE A 285 -1.78 1.05 22.06
C ILE A 285 -1.44 -0.42 21.84
N ALA A 286 -2.38 -1.19 21.30
CA ALA A 286 -2.09 -2.53 20.81
C ALA A 286 -1.01 -2.47 19.73
N THR A 287 0.09 -3.19 19.92
CA THR A 287 1.19 -3.22 18.96
C THR A 287 1.88 -4.57 18.96
N ASN A 288 2.25 -5.03 17.77
CA ASN A 288 3.03 -6.26 17.60
C ASN A 288 4.22 -6.00 16.67
N TYR A 289 5.32 -6.66 16.94
CA TYR A 289 6.55 -6.60 16.14
C TYR A 289 6.90 -8.01 15.67
N LYS A 290 6.78 -8.23 14.37
CA LYS A 290 7.09 -9.52 13.73
C LYS A 290 8.34 -9.39 12.90
N VAL A 291 9.32 -10.25 13.17
CA VAL A 291 10.52 -10.40 12.35
C VAL A 291 10.38 -11.68 11.54
N ILE A 292 10.61 -11.59 10.24
CA ILE A 292 10.52 -12.70 9.29
C ILE A 292 11.92 -12.94 8.71
N GLU A 293 12.34 -14.19 8.63
CA GLU A 293 13.60 -14.58 8.03
C GLU A 293 13.71 -14.10 6.58
N GLY A 294 14.86 -13.59 6.20
CA GLY A 294 15.12 -13.08 4.86
C GLY A 294 15.61 -11.64 4.85
N LYS A 295 15.83 -11.12 3.65
CA LYS A 295 16.21 -9.75 3.34
C LYS A 295 14.99 -8.93 2.93
N HIS A 296 15.19 -7.62 2.71
CA HIS A 296 14.12 -6.70 2.31
C HIS A 296 13.23 -7.24 1.18
N TYR A 297 13.84 -7.70 0.09
CA TYR A 297 13.08 -8.14 -1.08
C TYR A 297 12.55 -9.58 -0.99
N ASP A 298 12.95 -10.36 0.01
CA ASP A 298 12.44 -11.72 0.21
C ASP A 298 11.01 -11.72 0.79
N LEU A 299 10.61 -10.64 1.48
CA LEU A 299 9.26 -10.49 1.99
C LEU A 299 8.22 -10.09 0.92
N TYR A 300 8.61 -9.99 -0.35
CA TYR A 300 7.69 -9.80 -1.49
C TYR A 300 7.44 -11.08 -2.28
N ARG A 301 8.01 -12.23 -1.88
CA ARG A 301 7.91 -13.50 -2.59
C ARG A 301 8.07 -14.70 -1.64
N GLY A 302 7.57 -15.86 -2.09
CA GLY A 302 7.73 -17.12 -1.35
C GLY A 302 7.23 -17.05 0.09
N ASP A 303 7.86 -17.82 0.97
CA ASP A 303 7.42 -18.00 2.37
C ASP A 303 7.44 -16.68 3.17
N GLY A 304 8.39 -15.79 2.91
CA GLY A 304 8.45 -14.49 3.57
C GLY A 304 7.22 -13.64 3.27
N TYR A 305 6.81 -13.62 2.00
CA TYR A 305 5.58 -12.95 1.56
C TYR A 305 4.33 -13.55 2.23
N GLU A 306 4.19 -14.89 2.20
CA GLU A 306 3.02 -15.58 2.78
C GLU A 306 2.88 -15.29 4.27
N GLN A 307 3.99 -15.30 5.02
CA GLN A 307 4.01 -14.99 6.43
C GLN A 307 3.66 -13.51 6.72
N ALA A 308 4.16 -12.58 5.89
CA ALA A 308 3.88 -11.16 6.02
C ALA A 308 2.41 -10.85 5.69
N LEU A 309 1.90 -11.40 4.57
CA LEU A 309 0.51 -11.25 4.16
C LEU A 309 -0.44 -11.82 5.22
N LYS A 310 -0.20 -13.05 5.70
CA LYS A 310 -1.03 -13.67 6.74
C LYS A 310 -1.07 -12.83 8.02
N ALA A 311 0.07 -12.32 8.47
CA ALA A 311 0.13 -11.47 9.65
C ALA A 311 -0.69 -10.17 9.47
N ALA A 312 -0.60 -9.54 8.29
CA ALA A 312 -1.38 -8.36 7.98
C ALA A 312 -2.89 -8.65 7.90
N GLN A 313 -3.28 -9.79 7.32
CA GLN A 313 -4.67 -10.24 7.25
C GLN A 313 -5.26 -10.44 8.66
N ASP A 314 -4.57 -11.18 9.51
CA ASP A 314 -5.00 -11.46 10.88
C ASP A 314 -5.15 -10.14 11.67
N TRP A 315 -4.20 -9.21 11.52
CA TRP A 315 -4.24 -7.91 12.18
C TRP A 315 -5.46 -7.07 11.78
N PHE A 316 -5.75 -7.01 10.49
CA PHE A 316 -6.92 -6.26 10.04
C PHE A 316 -8.24 -6.95 10.39
N LEU A 317 -8.31 -8.28 10.41
CA LEU A 317 -9.48 -9.01 10.88
C LEU A 317 -9.73 -8.75 12.36
N GLU A 318 -8.70 -8.72 13.20
CA GLU A 318 -8.81 -8.48 14.64
C GLU A 318 -9.25 -7.04 14.97
N HIS A 319 -8.77 -6.05 14.20
CA HIS A 319 -8.93 -4.65 14.59
C HIS A 319 -9.94 -3.85 13.76
N LEU A 320 -10.46 -4.41 12.66
CA LEU A 320 -11.45 -3.74 11.80
C LEU A 320 -12.78 -4.51 11.70
N LYS A 321 -12.84 -5.78 12.09
CA LYS A 321 -14.03 -6.62 12.10
C LYS A 321 -14.38 -7.08 13.49
#